data_78306a631bc593a8e4a67f00b3c27ae4
#
_entry.id   78306a631bc593a8e4a67f00b3c27ae4
#
_cell.length_a   1.000
_cell.length_b   1.000
_cell.length_c   1.000
_cell.angle_alpha   90.00
_cell.angle_beta   90.00
_cell.angle_gamma   90.00
#
_symmetry.space_group_name_H-M   'P 1'
#
loop_
_entity.id
_entity.type
_entity.pdbx_description
1 polymer ?
#
loop_
_entity_poly.entity_id
_entity_poly.type
_entity_poly.pdbx_seq_one_letter_code
_entity_poly.pdbx_strand_id
1 'polypeptide(L)'
;MIYLDNSATTRTLPECAAAAMQAMTEEYFNPAAAYAYGARTEKRVNEARSVVARPLHAKREEIIFTSGGTESNNAAVFGSLRPWHGPKRVITTAVEHPSVYEPIQSLQQSGEVDVVILPVNEQGYPDFAVLRESLTENTALVSMMHVNNELGTITDLSAASRLIRRDAPRAIFHADGVQAYMKVDTDRLGVDLYSVSAHKFHAPKGVGALYKRTGVRFAGGQMGGGQENNLRSGTLNVPGILGMEKAVSLYEQNLAAWRQSMLVCKHRLYDNLMTIPDVVLNGPSLEEAAPHILNLSFMGVRGEVLLHALEQFDVCVSTGSACAARKAGKNRILTAAGIIGPRQEGAIRFSLCPFNTVEEMDKAAQVVSEQVKFLRKYRRR
;
A
#
# COMPACT_ATOMS: atom_id res chain seq x y z
N MET A 1 4.73 1.86 -24.81
CA MET A 1 5.18 2.10 -23.42
C MET A 1 4.81 0.88 -22.56
N ILE A 2 5.78 0.29 -21.88
CA ILE A 2 5.60 -0.84 -20.95
C ILE A 2 5.66 -0.25 -19.53
N TYR A 3 4.53 -0.22 -18.84
CA TYR A 3 4.44 0.41 -17.52
C TYR A 3 4.52 -0.64 -16.40
N LEU A 4 5.66 -0.67 -15.72
CA LEU A 4 5.97 -1.59 -14.61
C LEU A 4 6.23 -0.84 -13.29
N ASP A 5 5.53 0.30 -13.08
CA ASP A 5 5.56 1.05 -11.82
C ASP A 5 4.16 1.21 -11.20
N ASN A 6 3.35 0.14 -11.27
CA ASN A 6 1.97 0.12 -10.77
C ASN A 6 1.88 0.24 -9.23
N SER A 7 2.96 -0.02 -8.50
CA SER A 7 3.03 0.24 -7.05
C SER A 7 3.14 1.73 -6.71
N ALA A 8 3.64 2.57 -7.63
CA ALA A 8 3.62 4.02 -7.45
C ALA A 8 2.22 4.59 -7.70
N THR A 9 1.60 4.24 -8.82
CA THR A 9 0.21 4.54 -9.16
C THR A 9 -0.23 3.66 -10.32
N THR A 10 -1.53 3.42 -10.45
CA THR A 10 -2.08 2.71 -11.61
C THR A 10 -2.84 3.67 -12.55
N ARG A 11 -2.99 3.27 -13.81
CA ARG A 11 -3.90 3.93 -14.75
C ARG A 11 -5.34 3.67 -14.30
N THR A 12 -6.15 4.71 -14.21
CA THR A 12 -7.58 4.58 -13.93
C THR A 12 -8.27 3.85 -15.09
N LEU A 13 -9.10 2.85 -14.79
CA LEU A 13 -9.88 2.14 -15.80
C LEU A 13 -10.92 3.08 -16.44
N PRO A 14 -11.20 2.91 -17.74
CA PRO A 14 -12.20 3.74 -18.43
C PRO A 14 -13.57 3.73 -17.74
N GLU A 15 -14.01 2.57 -17.25
CA GLU A 15 -15.29 2.40 -16.55
C GLU A 15 -15.32 3.15 -15.21
N CYS A 16 -14.17 3.19 -14.51
CA CYS A 16 -14.03 3.94 -13.26
C CYS A 16 -14.01 5.45 -13.52
N ALA A 17 -13.36 5.88 -14.60
CA ALA A 17 -13.36 7.27 -15.02
C ALA A 17 -14.76 7.73 -15.46
N ALA A 18 -15.49 6.89 -16.20
CA ALA A 18 -16.86 7.15 -16.63
C ALA A 18 -17.81 7.30 -15.44
N ALA A 19 -17.73 6.39 -14.44
CA ALA A 19 -18.53 6.50 -13.22
C ALA A 19 -18.24 7.79 -12.44
N ALA A 20 -16.98 8.20 -12.36
CA ALA A 20 -16.59 9.45 -11.71
C ALA A 20 -17.10 10.67 -12.51
N MET A 21 -17.02 10.64 -13.84
CA MET A 21 -17.51 11.71 -14.70
C MET A 21 -19.03 11.88 -14.60
N GLN A 22 -19.79 10.79 -14.62
CA GLN A 22 -21.24 10.80 -14.42
C GLN A 22 -21.60 11.44 -13.07
N ALA A 23 -20.88 11.10 -12.00
CA ALA A 23 -21.10 11.72 -10.69
C ALA A 23 -20.75 13.22 -10.64
N MET A 24 -19.86 13.71 -11.52
CA MET A 24 -19.55 15.14 -11.62
C MET A 24 -20.56 15.94 -12.43
N THR A 25 -21.18 15.32 -13.43
CA THR A 25 -21.98 16.04 -14.43
C THR A 25 -23.49 15.82 -14.29
N GLU A 26 -23.92 14.65 -13.84
CA GLU A 26 -25.33 14.27 -13.78
C GLU A 26 -25.82 14.09 -12.33
N GLU A 27 -25.00 13.46 -11.46
CA GLU A 27 -25.35 13.14 -10.06
C GLU A 27 -24.58 14.05 -9.06
N TYR A 28 -24.33 15.30 -9.39
CA TYR A 28 -23.44 16.26 -8.72
C TYR A 28 -23.96 16.79 -7.36
N PHE A 29 -25.05 16.29 -6.86
CA PHE A 29 -25.69 16.81 -5.66
C PHE A 29 -24.92 16.47 -4.39
N ASN A 30 -24.89 17.43 -3.45
CA ASN A 30 -24.29 17.21 -2.15
C ASN A 30 -25.11 16.17 -1.35
N PRO A 31 -24.52 15.06 -0.90
CA PRO A 31 -25.22 14.04 -0.11
C PRO A 31 -25.75 14.54 1.23
N ALA A 32 -25.24 15.65 1.77
CA ALA A 32 -25.72 16.27 2.99
C ALA A 32 -26.91 17.22 2.78
N ALA A 33 -27.37 17.42 1.53
CA ALA A 33 -28.47 18.33 1.26
C ALA A 33 -29.83 17.68 1.60
N ALA A 34 -30.73 18.47 2.19
CA ALA A 34 -32.05 18.00 2.68
C ALA A 34 -33.06 17.66 1.58
N TYR A 35 -32.82 18.05 0.33
CA TYR A 35 -33.72 17.77 -0.78
C TYR A 35 -33.49 16.36 -1.38
N ALA A 36 -34.50 15.88 -2.14
CA ALA A 36 -34.54 14.49 -2.64
C ALA A 36 -33.31 14.06 -3.45
N TYR A 37 -32.67 14.97 -4.20
CA TYR A 37 -31.47 14.66 -4.96
C TYR A 37 -30.26 14.41 -4.02
N GLY A 38 -30.14 15.17 -2.93
CA GLY A 38 -29.12 14.91 -1.89
C GLY A 38 -29.28 13.53 -1.28
N ALA A 39 -30.51 13.17 -0.88
CA ALA A 39 -30.83 11.85 -0.33
C ALA A 39 -30.53 10.70 -1.31
N ARG A 40 -30.73 10.90 -2.62
CA ARG A 40 -30.33 9.91 -3.65
C ARG A 40 -28.82 9.75 -3.71
N THR A 41 -28.06 10.84 -3.69
CA THR A 41 -26.60 10.80 -3.68
C THR A 41 -26.09 10.14 -2.40
N GLU A 42 -26.66 10.43 -1.24
CA GLU A 42 -26.33 9.75 0.02
C GLU A 42 -26.55 8.23 -0.08
N LYS A 43 -27.68 7.81 -0.64
CA LYS A 43 -27.98 6.40 -0.88
C LYS A 43 -26.90 5.76 -1.78
N ARG A 44 -26.53 6.41 -2.89
CA ARG A 44 -25.46 5.93 -3.80
C ARG A 44 -24.11 5.81 -3.09
N VAL A 45 -23.72 6.79 -2.28
CA VAL A 45 -22.49 6.73 -1.47
C VAL A 45 -22.54 5.55 -0.49
N ASN A 46 -23.69 5.29 0.15
CA ASN A 46 -23.84 4.17 1.07
C ASN A 46 -23.81 2.80 0.37
N GLU A 47 -24.34 2.70 -0.85
CA GLU A 47 -24.18 1.51 -1.70
C GLU A 47 -22.70 1.29 -2.07
N ALA A 48 -21.99 2.33 -2.50
CA ALA A 48 -20.57 2.28 -2.78
C ALA A 48 -19.74 1.86 -1.54
N ARG A 49 -20.11 2.37 -0.37
CA ARG A 49 -19.52 2.00 0.92
C ARG A 49 -19.66 0.50 1.21
N SER A 50 -20.83 -0.07 0.91
CA SER A 50 -21.09 -1.50 1.06
C SER A 50 -20.21 -2.33 0.13
N VAL A 51 -19.98 -1.86 -1.10
CA VAL A 51 -19.08 -2.53 -2.06
C VAL A 51 -17.64 -2.50 -1.58
N VAL A 52 -17.15 -1.34 -1.12
CA VAL A 52 -15.78 -1.20 -0.59
C VAL A 52 -15.57 -2.01 0.69
N ALA A 53 -16.60 -2.26 1.47
CA ALA A 53 -16.53 -3.06 2.69
C ALA A 53 -16.37 -4.58 2.42
N ARG A 54 -16.96 -5.09 1.33
CA ARG A 54 -17.03 -6.55 1.05
C ARG A 54 -15.69 -7.28 1.06
N PRO A 55 -14.63 -6.80 0.35
CA PRO A 55 -13.35 -7.50 0.36
C PRO A 55 -12.69 -7.60 1.73
N LEU A 56 -13.09 -6.76 2.68
CA LEU A 56 -12.62 -6.77 4.07
C LEU A 56 -13.55 -7.56 5.01
N HIS A 57 -14.60 -8.19 4.47
CA HIS A 57 -15.67 -8.84 5.25
C HIS A 57 -16.27 -7.91 6.32
N ALA A 58 -16.30 -6.61 6.00
CA ALA A 58 -16.72 -5.53 6.89
C ALA A 58 -18.16 -5.10 6.64
N LYS A 59 -18.75 -4.43 7.65
CA LYS A 59 -20.00 -3.72 7.49
C LYS A 59 -19.76 -2.37 6.83
N ARG A 60 -20.75 -1.81 6.14
CA ARG A 60 -20.61 -0.50 5.50
C ARG A 60 -20.29 0.62 6.52
N GLU A 61 -20.84 0.52 7.74
CA GLU A 61 -20.62 1.50 8.81
C GLU A 61 -19.17 1.50 9.34
N GLU A 62 -18.37 0.50 8.98
CA GLU A 62 -16.97 0.36 9.34
C GLU A 62 -16.01 0.99 8.31
N ILE A 63 -16.54 1.52 7.21
CA ILE A 63 -15.75 2.20 6.18
C ILE A 63 -15.88 3.71 6.33
N ILE A 64 -14.77 4.41 6.39
CA ILE A 64 -14.67 5.88 6.40
C ILE A 64 -13.96 6.27 5.11
N PHE A 65 -14.60 7.07 4.25
CA PHE A 65 -13.94 7.57 3.04
C PHE A 65 -12.92 8.66 3.36
N THR A 66 -11.76 8.59 2.71
CA THR A 66 -10.63 9.50 2.88
C THR A 66 -10.14 9.98 1.51
N SER A 67 -9.13 10.84 1.48
CA SER A 67 -8.50 11.28 0.22
C SER A 67 -7.46 10.28 -0.32
N GLY A 68 -7.13 9.22 0.43
CA GLY A 68 -6.16 8.21 0.03
C GLY A 68 -5.41 7.58 1.20
N GLY A 69 -4.42 6.74 0.90
CA GLY A 69 -3.67 5.99 1.90
C GLY A 69 -2.96 6.86 2.94
N THR A 70 -2.40 8.00 2.54
CA THR A 70 -1.72 8.90 3.48
C THR A 70 -2.66 9.47 4.52
N GLU A 71 -3.86 9.93 4.13
CA GLU A 71 -4.86 10.39 5.08
C GLU A 71 -5.33 9.24 5.98
N SER A 72 -5.60 8.07 5.40
CA SER A 72 -6.04 6.88 6.16
C SER A 72 -5.01 6.47 7.22
N ASN A 73 -3.73 6.39 6.85
CA ASN A 73 -2.64 6.03 7.76
C ASN A 73 -2.44 7.07 8.87
N ASN A 74 -2.45 8.36 8.53
CA ASN A 74 -2.37 9.43 9.53
C ASN A 74 -3.57 9.40 10.48
N ALA A 75 -4.78 9.26 9.93
CA ALA A 75 -5.99 9.11 10.74
C ALA A 75 -5.90 7.90 11.67
N ALA A 76 -5.39 6.76 11.19
CA ALA A 76 -5.19 5.56 11.99
C ALA A 76 -4.21 5.81 13.15
N VAL A 77 -3.07 6.44 12.91
CA VAL A 77 -2.07 6.72 13.94
C VAL A 77 -2.63 7.70 14.98
N PHE A 78 -3.01 8.90 14.55
CA PHE A 78 -3.46 9.95 15.48
C PHE A 78 -4.81 9.62 16.12
N GLY A 79 -5.75 9.07 15.35
CA GLY A 79 -7.08 8.72 15.82
C GLY A 79 -7.11 7.62 16.87
N SER A 80 -6.14 6.70 16.82
CA SER A 80 -5.97 5.65 17.84
C SER A 80 -5.38 6.18 19.14
N LEU A 81 -4.47 7.13 19.06
CA LEU A 81 -3.72 7.62 20.23
C LEU A 81 -4.43 8.71 21.02
N ARG A 82 -5.31 9.52 20.37
CA ARG A 82 -6.07 10.60 21.03
C ARG A 82 -6.95 10.13 22.19
N PRO A 83 -7.74 9.02 22.07
CA PRO A 83 -8.59 8.56 23.16
C PRO A 83 -7.86 7.72 24.20
N TRP A 84 -6.55 7.51 24.07
CA TRP A 84 -5.76 6.74 25.03
C TRP A 84 -5.32 7.61 26.19
N HIS A 85 -5.49 7.10 27.41
CA HIS A 85 -5.08 7.77 28.63
C HIS A 85 -3.88 7.06 29.27
N GLY A 86 -2.92 7.83 29.79
CA GLY A 86 -1.69 7.35 30.40
C GLY A 86 -0.53 7.16 29.41
N PRO A 87 0.53 6.45 29.81
CA PRO A 87 1.67 6.16 28.95
C PRO A 87 1.25 5.44 27.66
N LYS A 88 1.86 5.79 26.55
CA LYS A 88 1.51 5.26 25.23
C LYS A 88 2.72 4.63 24.57
N ARG A 89 2.67 3.32 24.33
CA ARG A 89 3.63 2.63 23.48
C ARG A 89 3.02 2.41 22.10
N VAL A 90 3.81 2.71 21.08
CA VAL A 90 3.50 2.43 19.67
C VAL A 90 4.52 1.43 19.16
N ILE A 91 4.04 0.34 18.56
CA ILE A 91 4.89 -0.67 17.92
C ILE A 91 4.65 -0.58 16.41
N THR A 92 5.72 -0.50 15.63
CA THR A 92 5.65 -0.47 14.16
C THR A 92 6.82 -1.22 13.56
N THR A 93 6.87 -1.37 12.23
CA THR A 93 7.96 -2.08 11.56
C THR A 93 8.98 -1.14 10.93
N ALA A 94 10.22 -1.62 10.74
CA ALA A 94 11.26 -0.85 10.07
C ALA A 94 10.97 -0.61 8.57
N VAL A 95 9.98 -1.28 7.99
CA VAL A 95 9.67 -1.27 6.55
C VAL A 95 8.36 -0.55 6.19
N GLU A 96 7.76 0.19 7.11
CA GLU A 96 6.53 0.94 6.87
C GLU A 96 6.67 2.01 5.78
N HIS A 97 5.55 2.33 5.13
CA HIS A 97 5.49 3.50 4.24
C HIS A 97 5.69 4.82 5.03
N PRO A 98 6.29 5.87 4.44
CA PRO A 98 6.48 7.17 5.12
C PRO A 98 5.20 7.72 5.77
N SER A 99 4.02 7.48 5.21
CA SER A 99 2.74 7.94 5.78
C SER A 99 2.34 7.29 7.11
N VAL A 100 3.01 6.20 7.51
CA VAL A 100 2.93 5.58 8.85
C VAL A 100 4.16 5.93 9.67
N TYR A 101 5.34 5.80 9.07
CA TYR A 101 6.62 5.99 9.75
C TYR A 101 6.82 7.41 10.25
N GLU A 102 6.62 8.42 9.40
CA GLU A 102 6.86 9.82 9.75
C GLU A 102 5.93 10.35 10.86
N PRO A 103 4.60 10.09 10.85
CA PRO A 103 3.74 10.45 11.98
C PRO A 103 4.17 9.84 13.31
N ILE A 104 4.57 8.56 13.31
CA ILE A 104 5.03 7.86 14.53
C ILE A 104 6.35 8.48 15.01
N GLN A 105 7.29 8.76 14.11
CA GLN A 105 8.56 9.42 14.46
C GLN A 105 8.34 10.84 15.01
N SER A 106 7.40 11.60 14.46
CA SER A 106 7.03 12.91 14.97
C SER A 106 6.51 12.86 16.40
N LEU A 107 5.65 11.89 16.71
CA LEU A 107 5.12 11.68 18.06
C LEU A 107 6.20 11.20 19.05
N GLN A 108 7.17 10.42 18.59
CA GLN A 108 8.32 10.04 19.40
C GLN A 108 9.20 11.24 19.74
N GLN A 109 9.49 12.08 18.74
CA GLN A 109 10.31 13.27 18.91
C GLN A 109 9.67 14.30 19.83
N SER A 110 8.33 14.42 19.84
CA SER A 110 7.60 15.28 20.77
C SER A 110 7.50 14.71 22.18
N GLY A 111 7.94 13.46 22.41
CA GLY A 111 7.85 12.77 23.70
C GLY A 111 6.45 12.26 24.07
N GLU A 112 5.52 12.26 23.09
CA GLU A 112 4.13 11.83 23.32
C GLU A 112 3.97 10.31 23.41
N VAL A 113 4.88 9.55 22.78
CA VAL A 113 4.83 8.09 22.74
C VAL A 113 6.21 7.45 22.90
N ASP A 114 6.23 6.26 23.52
CA ASP A 114 7.36 5.32 23.47
C ASP A 114 7.22 4.47 22.20
N VAL A 115 8.24 4.43 21.35
CA VAL A 115 8.19 3.75 20.06
C VAL A 115 9.13 2.55 20.03
N VAL A 116 8.58 1.39 19.65
CA VAL A 116 9.35 0.20 19.32
C VAL A 116 9.24 -0.04 17.81
N ILE A 117 10.39 -0.10 17.14
CA ILE A 117 10.50 -0.42 15.70
C ILE A 117 10.94 -1.88 15.62
N LEU A 118 10.06 -2.73 15.13
CA LEU A 118 10.36 -4.14 14.92
C LEU A 118 11.38 -4.30 13.78
N PRO A 119 12.48 -5.03 14.00
CA PRO A 119 13.37 -5.41 12.91
C PRO A 119 12.68 -6.35 11.94
N VAL A 120 13.25 -6.48 10.75
CA VAL A 120 12.81 -7.43 9.72
C VAL A 120 13.99 -8.29 9.29
N ASN A 121 13.71 -9.48 8.75
CA ASN A 121 14.72 -10.31 8.11
C ASN A 121 15.01 -9.85 6.66
N GLU A 122 15.90 -10.54 5.95
CA GLU A 122 16.29 -10.21 4.56
C GLU A 122 15.11 -10.27 3.56
N GLN A 123 14.08 -11.03 3.86
CA GLN A 123 12.86 -11.10 3.07
C GLN A 123 11.85 -10.01 3.42
N GLY A 124 12.12 -9.20 4.47
CA GLY A 124 11.25 -8.12 4.92
C GLY A 124 10.13 -8.56 5.88
N TYR A 125 10.16 -9.78 6.40
CA TYR A 125 9.21 -10.24 7.42
C TYR A 125 9.55 -9.66 8.79
N PRO A 126 8.56 -9.06 9.50
CA PRO A 126 8.75 -8.56 10.86
C PRO A 126 9.08 -9.68 11.85
N ASP A 127 9.94 -9.38 12.83
CA ASP A 127 10.27 -10.30 13.91
C ASP A 127 9.15 -10.35 14.96
N PHE A 128 8.39 -11.45 14.97
CA PHE A 128 7.29 -11.66 15.90
C PHE A 128 7.74 -12.09 17.32
N ALA A 129 8.99 -12.51 17.50
CA ALA A 129 9.53 -12.72 18.84
C ALA A 129 9.74 -11.36 19.53
N VAL A 130 10.35 -10.41 18.82
CA VAL A 130 10.50 -9.02 19.29
C VAL A 130 9.13 -8.36 19.47
N LEU A 131 8.16 -8.60 18.57
CA LEU A 131 6.79 -8.12 18.79
C LEU A 131 6.25 -8.59 20.13
N ARG A 132 6.31 -9.90 20.41
CA ARG A 132 5.77 -10.48 21.66
C ARG A 132 6.42 -9.89 22.89
N GLU A 133 7.74 -9.73 22.89
CA GLU A 133 8.50 -9.16 24.02
C GLU A 133 8.20 -7.67 24.23
N SER A 134 7.81 -6.97 23.18
CA SER A 134 7.52 -5.53 23.20
C SER A 134 6.10 -5.19 23.64
N LEU A 135 5.17 -6.15 23.57
CA LEU A 135 3.77 -5.94 23.95
C LEU A 135 3.66 -5.74 25.47
N THR A 136 2.95 -4.69 25.89
CA THR A 136 2.69 -4.36 27.30
C THR A 136 1.27 -3.81 27.46
N GLU A 137 0.83 -3.63 28.71
CA GLU A 137 -0.45 -2.97 29.01
C GLU A 137 -0.54 -1.52 28.50
N ASN A 138 0.61 -0.85 28.31
CA ASN A 138 0.73 0.50 27.76
C ASN A 138 0.79 0.53 26.23
N THR A 139 0.76 -0.62 25.55
CA THR A 139 0.71 -0.66 24.09
C THR A 139 -0.62 -0.12 23.61
N ALA A 140 -0.59 1.05 23.00
CA ALA A 140 -1.76 1.76 22.52
C ALA A 140 -2.07 1.45 21.03
N LEU A 141 -1.00 1.30 20.23
CA LEU A 141 -1.09 1.06 18.79
C LEU A 141 0.00 0.07 18.35
N VAL A 142 -0.40 -0.91 17.57
CA VAL A 142 0.51 -1.70 16.72
C VAL A 142 0.15 -1.39 15.26
N SER A 143 1.13 -1.00 14.45
CA SER A 143 0.91 -0.68 13.04
C SER A 143 1.90 -1.44 12.16
N MET A 144 1.39 -2.24 11.22
CA MET A 144 2.18 -3.05 10.29
C MET A 144 1.60 -2.97 8.89
N MET A 145 2.45 -2.82 7.86
CA MET A 145 1.92 -2.93 6.51
C MET A 145 1.63 -4.39 6.13
N HIS A 146 0.54 -4.58 5.38
CA HIS A 146 0.10 -5.90 4.95
C HIS A 146 0.98 -6.43 3.80
N VAL A 147 1.22 -5.60 2.78
CA VAL A 147 2.13 -5.91 1.67
C VAL A 147 3.17 -4.81 1.54
N ASN A 148 4.45 -5.19 1.61
CA ASN A 148 5.53 -4.23 1.42
C ASN A 148 5.60 -3.74 -0.02
N ASN A 149 5.60 -2.43 -0.21
CA ASN A 149 5.54 -1.78 -1.52
C ASN A 149 6.83 -1.87 -2.34
N GLU A 150 7.94 -2.32 -1.74
CA GLU A 150 9.25 -2.47 -2.40
C GLU A 150 9.65 -3.93 -2.56
N LEU A 151 9.52 -4.75 -1.52
CA LEU A 151 9.95 -6.14 -1.50
C LEU A 151 8.84 -7.13 -1.90
N GLY A 152 7.57 -6.71 -1.80
CA GLY A 152 6.44 -7.60 -2.05
C GLY A 152 6.13 -8.57 -0.91
N THR A 153 6.78 -8.44 0.23
CA THR A 153 6.56 -9.27 1.42
C THR A 153 5.11 -9.15 1.89
N ILE A 154 4.46 -10.28 2.16
CA ILE A 154 3.10 -10.35 2.73
C ILE A 154 3.23 -10.66 4.21
N THR A 155 2.86 -9.72 5.08
CA THR A 155 2.92 -9.90 6.54
C THR A 155 1.75 -10.78 7.01
N ASP A 156 2.02 -11.80 7.84
CA ASP A 156 0.96 -12.60 8.50
C ASP A 156 0.30 -11.77 9.62
N LEU A 157 -0.65 -10.92 9.21
CA LEU A 157 -1.42 -10.09 10.15
C LEU A 157 -2.26 -10.92 11.12
N SER A 158 -2.69 -12.11 10.71
CA SER A 158 -3.46 -13.04 11.55
C SER A 158 -2.63 -13.53 12.74
N ALA A 159 -1.36 -13.92 12.50
CA ALA A 159 -0.45 -14.31 13.55
C ALA A 159 -0.12 -13.12 14.48
N ALA A 160 0.16 -11.95 13.92
CA ALA A 160 0.37 -10.73 14.70
C ALA A 160 -0.86 -10.41 15.57
N SER A 161 -2.06 -10.48 15.00
CA SER A 161 -3.32 -10.25 15.74
C SER A 161 -3.47 -11.18 16.95
N ARG A 162 -3.18 -12.48 16.79
CA ARG A 162 -3.25 -13.44 17.91
C ARG A 162 -2.33 -13.05 19.07
N LEU A 163 -1.10 -12.62 18.77
CA LEU A 163 -0.15 -12.14 19.79
C LEU A 163 -0.68 -10.88 20.48
N ILE A 164 -1.09 -9.89 19.71
CA ILE A 164 -1.59 -8.60 20.21
C ILE A 164 -2.82 -8.81 21.12
N ARG A 165 -3.79 -9.62 20.67
CA ARG A 165 -5.01 -9.88 21.48
C ARG A 165 -4.72 -10.61 22.77
N ARG A 166 -3.71 -11.47 22.81
CA ARG A 166 -3.30 -12.21 24.00
C ARG A 166 -2.55 -11.32 25.00
N ASP A 167 -1.55 -10.54 24.51
CA ASP A 167 -0.56 -9.90 25.37
C ASP A 167 -0.82 -8.39 25.58
N ALA A 168 -1.58 -7.74 24.68
CA ALA A 168 -1.99 -6.35 24.78
C ALA A 168 -3.43 -6.14 24.23
N PRO A 169 -4.46 -6.70 24.87
CA PRO A 169 -5.84 -6.75 24.33
C PRO A 169 -6.49 -5.37 24.16
N ARG A 170 -5.95 -4.32 24.77
CA ARG A 170 -6.41 -2.94 24.65
C ARG A 170 -5.78 -2.21 23.44
N ALA A 171 -4.67 -2.74 22.91
CA ALA A 171 -3.97 -2.14 21.78
C ALA A 171 -4.85 -2.14 20.52
N ILE A 172 -4.83 -1.05 19.80
CA ILE A 172 -5.43 -0.97 18.46
C ILE A 172 -4.43 -1.55 17.47
N PHE A 173 -4.90 -2.47 16.62
CA PHE A 173 -4.09 -3.05 15.56
C PHE A 173 -4.48 -2.44 14.19
N HIS A 174 -3.58 -1.64 13.63
CA HIS A 174 -3.69 -1.02 12.31
C HIS A 174 -2.85 -1.78 11.29
N ALA A 175 -3.38 -1.93 10.08
CA ALA A 175 -2.58 -2.37 8.94
C ALA A 175 -2.69 -1.39 7.76
N ASP A 176 -1.53 -1.03 7.19
CA ASP A 176 -1.48 -0.37 5.89
C ASP A 176 -1.74 -1.40 4.79
N GLY A 177 -2.97 -1.40 4.27
CA GLY A 177 -3.43 -2.30 3.22
C GLY A 177 -3.31 -1.75 1.79
N VAL A 178 -2.67 -0.60 1.62
CA VAL A 178 -2.61 0.13 0.35
C VAL A 178 -2.09 -0.70 -0.81
N GLN A 179 -1.11 -1.58 -0.58
CA GLN A 179 -0.61 -2.48 -1.61
C GLN A 179 -1.31 -3.85 -1.63
N ALA A 180 -2.08 -4.17 -0.61
CA ALA A 180 -2.69 -5.48 -0.42
C ALA A 180 -4.14 -5.56 -0.94
N TYR A 181 -4.94 -4.53 -0.66
CA TYR A 181 -6.37 -4.49 -1.00
C TYR A 181 -6.60 -4.79 -2.49
N MET A 182 -7.51 -5.72 -2.78
CA MET A 182 -7.83 -6.29 -4.10
C MET A 182 -6.70 -7.09 -4.79
N LYS A 183 -5.54 -7.31 -4.16
CA LYS A 183 -4.41 -8.01 -4.78
C LYS A 183 -4.01 -9.30 -4.06
N VAL A 184 -4.13 -9.32 -2.74
CA VAL A 184 -3.90 -10.51 -1.91
C VAL A 184 -5.15 -10.84 -1.10
N ASP A 185 -5.12 -11.94 -0.36
CA ASP A 185 -6.21 -12.32 0.50
C ASP A 185 -6.33 -11.35 1.70
N THR A 186 -7.56 -10.99 2.04
CA THR A 186 -7.90 -10.09 3.15
C THR A 186 -8.87 -10.73 4.14
N ASP A 187 -9.04 -12.07 4.09
CA ASP A 187 -9.86 -12.78 5.07
C ASP A 187 -9.15 -12.89 6.43
N ARG A 188 -9.94 -12.75 7.50
CA ARG A 188 -9.54 -13.02 8.90
C ARG A 188 -8.25 -12.32 9.36
N LEU A 189 -7.98 -11.11 8.89
CA LEU A 189 -6.78 -10.36 9.27
C LEU A 189 -6.69 -10.03 10.76
N GLY A 190 -7.83 -9.93 11.45
CA GLY A 190 -7.90 -9.62 12.88
C GLY A 190 -7.51 -8.20 13.26
N VAL A 191 -7.44 -7.29 12.27
CA VAL A 191 -7.10 -5.88 12.46
C VAL A 191 -8.30 -5.05 12.96
N ASP A 192 -8.01 -3.93 13.60
CA ASP A 192 -8.99 -2.94 14.03
C ASP A 192 -9.18 -1.83 13.02
N LEU A 193 -8.08 -1.50 12.32
CA LEU A 193 -8.02 -0.45 11.31
C LEU A 193 -7.28 -0.98 10.07
N TYR A 194 -7.75 -0.60 8.87
CA TYR A 194 -7.11 -1.01 7.62
C TYR A 194 -7.19 0.11 6.59
N SER A 195 -6.04 0.56 6.12
CA SER A 195 -5.94 1.68 5.18
C SER A 195 -5.98 1.22 3.73
N VAL A 196 -6.75 1.93 2.89
CA VAL A 196 -6.92 1.65 1.47
C VAL A 196 -6.70 2.90 0.63
N SER A 197 -6.07 2.77 -0.54
CA SER A 197 -5.87 3.85 -1.51
C SER A 197 -6.30 3.43 -2.91
N ALA A 198 -7.29 4.09 -3.44
CA ALA A 198 -7.99 3.67 -4.66
C ALA A 198 -7.09 3.63 -5.91
N HIS A 199 -6.16 4.58 -6.04
CA HIS A 199 -5.26 4.64 -7.19
C HIS A 199 -4.22 3.51 -7.26
N LYS A 200 -4.19 2.60 -6.30
CA LYS A 200 -3.34 1.40 -6.33
C LYS A 200 -4.02 0.19 -6.97
N PHE A 201 -5.32 0.29 -7.24
CA PHE A 201 -6.12 -0.75 -7.91
C PHE A 201 -7.04 -0.18 -8.99
N HIS A 202 -6.50 0.70 -9.83
CA HIS A 202 -7.12 1.23 -11.05
C HIS A 202 -8.35 2.14 -10.87
N ALA A 203 -8.54 2.67 -9.66
CA ALA A 203 -9.53 3.69 -9.39
C ALA A 203 -8.92 5.11 -9.45
N PRO A 204 -9.75 6.18 -9.35
CA PRO A 204 -9.26 7.54 -9.35
C PRO A 204 -8.29 7.86 -8.21
N LYS A 205 -7.37 8.80 -8.46
CA LYS A 205 -6.56 9.44 -7.41
C LYS A 205 -7.43 10.35 -6.54
N GLY A 206 -6.98 10.66 -5.33
CA GLY A 206 -7.68 11.58 -4.42
C GLY A 206 -8.89 10.95 -3.70
N VAL A 207 -8.94 9.63 -3.62
CA VAL A 207 -9.90 8.86 -2.83
C VAL A 207 -9.26 7.63 -2.23
N GLY A 208 -9.70 7.27 -1.04
CA GLY A 208 -9.31 6.07 -0.30
C GLY A 208 -10.34 5.75 0.77
N ALA A 209 -10.03 4.80 1.61
CA ALA A 209 -10.88 4.43 2.74
C ALA A 209 -10.04 3.97 3.93
N LEU A 210 -10.58 4.20 5.12
CA LEU A 210 -10.14 3.58 6.35
C LEU A 210 -11.25 2.64 6.85
N TYR A 211 -10.96 1.34 6.90
CA TYR A 211 -11.78 0.42 7.67
C TYR A 211 -11.52 0.64 9.15
N LYS A 212 -12.59 0.74 9.93
CA LYS A 212 -12.57 0.86 11.39
C LYS A 212 -13.55 -0.13 12.00
N ARG A 213 -13.05 -1.16 12.67
CA ARG A 213 -13.88 -2.17 13.32
C ARG A 213 -14.86 -1.52 14.31
N THR A 214 -16.08 -2.00 14.32
CA THR A 214 -17.11 -1.58 15.29
C THR A 214 -16.61 -1.77 16.74
N GLY A 215 -16.87 -0.79 17.60
CA GLY A 215 -16.45 -0.81 19.02
C GLY A 215 -15.03 -0.32 19.30
N VAL A 216 -14.20 -0.09 18.27
CA VAL A 216 -12.86 0.49 18.45
C VAL A 216 -12.97 1.96 18.85
N ARG A 217 -12.32 2.35 19.95
CA ARG A 217 -12.19 3.74 20.37
C ARG A 217 -11.28 4.48 19.40
N PHE A 218 -11.84 5.46 18.73
CA PHE A 218 -11.16 6.19 17.67
C PHE A 218 -11.64 7.63 17.62
N ALA A 219 -10.74 8.57 17.59
CA ALA A 219 -11.05 9.99 17.43
C ALA A 219 -10.85 10.42 15.98
N GLY A 220 -11.80 11.11 15.42
CA GLY A 220 -11.69 11.64 14.06
C GLY A 220 -10.48 12.56 13.88
N GLY A 221 -9.88 12.52 12.68
CA GLY A 221 -8.70 13.31 12.34
C GLY A 221 -9.03 14.72 11.87
N GLN A 222 -10.16 14.90 11.18
CA GLN A 222 -10.53 16.15 10.52
C GLN A 222 -11.87 16.66 11.07
N MET A 223 -11.82 17.81 11.76
CA MET A 223 -12.97 18.45 12.36
C MET A 223 -13.72 19.31 11.32
N GLY A 224 -15.05 19.48 11.47
CA GLY A 224 -15.88 20.32 10.60
C GLY A 224 -17.35 19.95 10.65
N GLY A 225 -18.02 19.83 9.49
CA GLY A 225 -19.46 19.69 9.34
C GLY A 225 -20.05 18.31 9.65
N GLY A 226 -19.32 17.41 10.29
CA GLY A 226 -19.87 16.15 10.83
C GLY A 226 -19.97 14.99 9.84
N GLN A 227 -19.47 15.13 8.62
CA GLN A 227 -19.46 14.04 7.64
C GLN A 227 -18.69 12.82 8.18
N GLU A 228 -18.92 11.64 7.60
CA GLU A 228 -18.36 10.37 8.03
C GLU A 228 -18.51 10.15 9.55
N ASN A 229 -19.70 10.42 10.07
CA ASN A 229 -20.03 10.26 11.50
C ASN A 229 -19.09 11.05 12.44
N ASN A 230 -18.71 12.26 12.09
CA ASN A 230 -17.73 13.12 12.78
C ASN A 230 -16.29 12.55 12.79
N LEU A 231 -16.00 11.50 12.04
CA LEU A 231 -14.66 10.91 11.97
C LEU A 231 -13.80 11.56 10.89
N ARG A 232 -14.45 12.07 9.82
CA ARG A 232 -13.76 12.77 8.73
C ARG A 232 -14.68 13.80 8.10
N SER A 233 -14.62 15.02 8.54
CA SER A 233 -15.45 16.12 8.04
C SER A 233 -14.97 16.63 6.66
N GLY A 234 -15.87 17.33 5.97
CA GLY A 234 -15.69 17.87 4.63
C GLY A 234 -16.58 17.16 3.60
N THR A 235 -17.03 17.92 2.60
CA THR A 235 -17.86 17.37 1.52
C THR A 235 -17.22 16.14 0.90
N LEU A 236 -18.00 15.06 0.75
CA LEU A 236 -17.52 13.81 0.22
C LEU A 236 -17.11 13.95 -1.25
N ASN A 237 -16.01 13.29 -1.62
CA ASN A 237 -15.58 13.15 -3.00
C ASN A 237 -16.44 12.08 -3.71
N VAL A 238 -17.72 12.39 -3.95
CA VAL A 238 -18.67 11.45 -4.57
C VAL A 238 -18.14 10.88 -5.87
N PRO A 239 -17.59 11.69 -6.81
CA PRO A 239 -16.99 11.15 -8.04
C PRO A 239 -15.90 10.11 -7.79
N GLY A 240 -14.96 10.41 -6.89
CA GLY A 240 -13.89 9.48 -6.54
C GLY A 240 -14.43 8.20 -5.88
N ILE A 241 -15.43 8.33 -5.01
CA ILE A 241 -16.08 7.19 -4.30
C ILE A 241 -16.76 6.26 -5.31
N LEU A 242 -17.53 6.79 -6.27
CA LEU A 242 -18.21 5.95 -7.28
C LEU A 242 -17.21 5.32 -8.27
N GLY A 243 -16.15 6.04 -8.62
CA GLY A 243 -15.03 5.46 -9.39
C GLY A 243 -14.29 4.35 -8.62
N MET A 244 -14.11 4.50 -7.30
CA MET A 244 -13.52 3.46 -6.44
C MET A 244 -14.43 2.24 -6.32
N GLU A 245 -15.72 2.44 -6.11
CA GLU A 245 -16.74 1.38 -6.08
C GLU A 245 -16.71 0.56 -7.37
N LYS A 246 -16.66 1.23 -8.53
CA LYS A 246 -16.60 0.57 -9.82
C LYS A 246 -15.34 -0.30 -9.96
N ALA A 247 -14.19 0.19 -9.50
CA ALA A 247 -12.95 -0.58 -9.51
C ALA A 247 -13.04 -1.83 -8.64
N VAL A 248 -13.57 -1.72 -7.40
CA VAL A 248 -13.77 -2.86 -6.52
C VAL A 248 -14.67 -3.91 -7.18
N SER A 249 -15.80 -3.49 -7.76
CA SER A 249 -16.72 -4.39 -8.44
C SER A 249 -16.07 -5.13 -9.62
N LEU A 250 -15.24 -4.45 -10.41
CA LEU A 250 -14.51 -5.07 -11.52
C LEU A 250 -13.46 -6.07 -11.02
N TYR A 251 -12.74 -5.73 -9.94
CA TYR A 251 -11.77 -6.64 -9.33
C TYR A 251 -12.44 -7.88 -8.74
N GLU A 252 -13.57 -7.76 -8.04
CA GLU A 252 -14.31 -8.90 -7.50
C GLU A 252 -14.74 -9.88 -8.61
N GLN A 253 -15.22 -9.35 -9.73
CA GLN A 253 -15.64 -10.16 -10.88
C GLN A 253 -14.49 -10.93 -11.55
N ASN A 254 -13.25 -10.42 -11.45
CA ASN A 254 -12.10 -10.93 -12.18
C ASN A 254 -10.93 -11.36 -11.26
N LEU A 255 -11.12 -11.40 -9.94
CA LEU A 255 -10.05 -11.46 -8.95
C LEU A 255 -9.06 -12.60 -9.20
N ALA A 256 -9.56 -13.82 -9.42
CA ALA A 256 -8.72 -15.00 -9.66
C ALA A 256 -7.92 -14.87 -10.98
N ALA A 257 -8.60 -14.48 -12.06
CA ALA A 257 -7.97 -14.32 -13.37
C ALA A 257 -6.91 -13.19 -13.36
N TRP A 258 -7.21 -12.06 -12.71
CA TRP A 258 -6.29 -10.93 -12.62
C TRP A 258 -5.08 -11.22 -11.74
N ARG A 259 -5.26 -11.93 -10.62
CA ARG A 259 -4.13 -12.42 -9.81
C ARG A 259 -3.25 -13.38 -10.60
N GLN A 260 -3.86 -14.33 -11.31
CA GLN A 260 -3.13 -15.28 -12.15
C GLN A 260 -2.35 -14.59 -13.27
N SER A 261 -2.94 -13.60 -13.94
CA SER A 261 -2.27 -12.80 -14.97
C SER A 261 -1.01 -12.13 -14.42
N MET A 262 -1.11 -11.47 -13.25
CA MET A 262 0.04 -10.84 -12.62
C MET A 262 1.13 -11.85 -12.25
N LEU A 263 0.76 -13.05 -11.73
CA LEU A 263 1.72 -14.09 -11.40
C LEU A 263 2.44 -14.62 -12.65
N VAL A 264 1.71 -14.94 -13.72
CA VAL A 264 2.30 -15.40 -14.99
C VAL A 264 3.29 -14.36 -15.54
N CYS A 265 2.90 -13.09 -15.59
CA CYS A 265 3.78 -12.00 -16.02
C CYS A 265 5.01 -11.84 -15.09
N LYS A 266 4.82 -11.94 -13.77
CA LYS A 266 5.91 -11.84 -12.79
C LYS A 266 6.93 -12.97 -12.98
N HIS A 267 6.48 -14.22 -13.09
CA HIS A 267 7.35 -15.37 -13.34
C HIS A 267 8.09 -15.22 -14.67
N ARG A 268 7.38 -14.87 -15.75
CA ARG A 268 8.01 -14.67 -17.07
C ARG A 268 9.11 -13.61 -17.04
N LEU A 269 8.83 -12.48 -16.40
CA LEU A 269 9.81 -11.40 -16.25
C LEU A 269 11.02 -11.85 -15.42
N TYR A 270 10.78 -12.51 -14.29
CA TYR A 270 11.81 -13.03 -13.41
C TYR A 270 12.71 -14.04 -14.14
N ASP A 271 12.15 -15.05 -14.78
CA ASP A 271 12.91 -16.10 -15.46
C ASP A 271 13.82 -15.50 -16.53
N ASN A 272 13.32 -14.56 -17.32
CA ASN A 272 14.10 -13.87 -18.33
C ASN A 272 15.20 -13.01 -17.72
N LEU A 273 14.94 -12.25 -16.64
CA LEU A 273 15.91 -11.37 -16.02
C LEU A 273 17.01 -12.13 -15.26
N MET A 274 16.69 -13.31 -14.70
CA MET A 274 17.67 -14.16 -14.02
C MET A 274 18.68 -14.83 -14.96
N THR A 275 18.46 -14.77 -16.27
CA THR A 275 19.49 -15.16 -17.26
C THR A 275 20.64 -14.16 -17.34
N ILE A 276 20.46 -12.94 -16.83
CA ILE A 276 21.49 -11.91 -16.78
C ILE A 276 22.44 -12.24 -15.61
N PRO A 277 23.77 -12.35 -15.83
CA PRO A 277 24.70 -12.62 -14.73
C PRO A 277 24.61 -11.58 -13.61
N ASP A 278 24.90 -12.00 -12.38
CA ASP A 278 24.95 -11.13 -11.20
C ASP A 278 23.66 -10.32 -10.96
N VAL A 279 22.51 -10.97 -11.16
CA VAL A 279 21.19 -10.46 -10.74
C VAL A 279 20.77 -11.19 -9.47
N VAL A 280 20.25 -10.46 -8.48
CA VAL A 280 19.88 -11.00 -7.17
C VAL A 280 18.44 -10.59 -6.84
N LEU A 281 17.62 -11.57 -6.44
CA LEU A 281 16.26 -11.31 -5.92
C LEU A 281 16.32 -10.64 -4.56
N ASN A 282 15.51 -9.61 -4.35
CA ASN A 282 15.30 -8.94 -3.08
C ASN A 282 13.88 -9.25 -2.56
N GLY A 283 13.78 -9.61 -1.28
CA GLY A 283 12.52 -10.00 -0.67
C GLY A 283 12.24 -11.51 -0.71
N PRO A 284 10.98 -11.93 -0.55
CA PRO A 284 10.57 -13.34 -0.52
C PRO A 284 10.72 -14.05 -1.87
N SER A 285 10.57 -15.38 -1.86
CA SER A 285 10.44 -16.18 -3.08
C SER A 285 9.24 -15.70 -3.92
N LEU A 286 9.21 -16.08 -5.21
CA LEU A 286 8.10 -15.65 -6.09
C LEU A 286 6.74 -16.12 -5.61
N GLU A 287 6.70 -17.29 -4.99
CA GLU A 287 5.50 -17.96 -4.49
C GLU A 287 4.97 -17.27 -3.21
N GLU A 288 5.88 -16.76 -2.37
CA GLU A 288 5.53 -16.12 -1.10
C GLU A 288 5.28 -14.61 -1.25
N ALA A 289 5.85 -14.00 -2.29
CA ALA A 289 5.71 -12.57 -2.53
C ALA A 289 4.37 -12.21 -3.18
N ALA A 290 3.89 -11.01 -2.92
CA ALA A 290 2.71 -10.43 -3.56
C ALA A 290 2.78 -10.53 -5.10
N PRO A 291 1.68 -10.85 -5.80
CA PRO A 291 1.69 -11.19 -7.22
C PRO A 291 2.16 -10.05 -8.14
N HIS A 292 2.10 -8.83 -7.67
CA HIS A 292 2.34 -7.62 -8.46
C HIS A 292 3.69 -6.94 -8.19
N ILE A 293 4.55 -7.46 -7.33
CA ILE A 293 5.84 -6.83 -6.98
C ILE A 293 6.98 -7.81 -7.22
N LEU A 294 8.01 -7.33 -7.90
CA LEU A 294 9.29 -8.01 -8.10
C LEU A 294 10.41 -6.98 -7.88
N ASN A 295 11.34 -7.27 -6.99
CA ASN A 295 12.51 -6.41 -6.74
C ASN A 295 13.79 -7.20 -7.03
N LEU A 296 14.61 -6.67 -7.95
CA LEU A 296 15.85 -7.29 -8.36
C LEU A 296 17.01 -6.30 -8.27
N SER A 297 18.16 -6.76 -7.80
CA SER A 297 19.40 -5.98 -7.82
C SER A 297 20.30 -6.41 -8.97
N PHE A 298 20.66 -5.46 -9.82
CA PHE A 298 21.58 -5.65 -10.94
C PHE A 298 22.98 -5.22 -10.51
N MET A 299 23.80 -6.19 -10.08
CA MET A 299 25.13 -5.90 -9.55
C MET A 299 26.00 -5.22 -10.60
N GLY A 300 26.71 -4.17 -10.16
CA GLY A 300 27.61 -3.41 -11.05
C GLY A 300 26.91 -2.34 -11.90
N VAL A 301 25.61 -2.08 -11.69
CA VAL A 301 24.86 -0.99 -12.32
C VAL A 301 24.18 -0.17 -11.23
N ARG A 302 24.12 1.16 -11.39
CA ARG A 302 23.31 2.01 -10.51
C ARG A 302 21.87 2.00 -10.99
N GLY A 303 20.95 1.69 -10.09
CA GLY A 303 19.52 1.59 -10.39
C GLY A 303 18.93 2.87 -11.01
N GLU A 304 19.31 4.06 -10.51
CA GLU A 304 18.87 5.33 -11.10
C GLU A 304 19.32 5.49 -12.56
N VAL A 305 20.56 5.08 -12.86
CA VAL A 305 21.08 5.15 -14.24
C VAL A 305 20.37 4.14 -15.12
N LEU A 306 20.11 2.93 -14.61
CA LEU A 306 19.37 1.90 -15.35
C LEU A 306 17.92 2.35 -15.59
N LEU A 307 17.24 2.94 -14.59
CA LEU A 307 15.89 3.48 -14.73
C LEU A 307 15.81 4.47 -15.90
N HIS A 308 16.71 5.46 -15.95
CA HIS A 308 16.74 6.45 -17.02
C HIS A 308 17.13 5.86 -18.38
N ALA A 309 17.98 4.82 -18.41
CA ALA A 309 18.28 4.12 -19.64
C ALA A 309 17.06 3.33 -20.16
N LEU A 310 16.28 2.71 -19.29
CA LEU A 310 15.05 1.99 -19.65
C LEU A 310 13.94 2.91 -20.15
N GLU A 311 13.80 4.11 -19.56
CA GLU A 311 12.84 5.13 -19.97
C GLU A 311 13.02 5.53 -21.44
N GLN A 312 14.25 5.56 -21.96
CA GLN A 312 14.53 5.84 -23.38
C GLN A 312 13.93 4.79 -24.34
N PHE A 313 13.57 3.63 -23.83
CA PHE A 313 12.94 2.54 -24.57
C PHE A 313 11.48 2.31 -24.14
N ASP A 314 10.86 3.32 -23.55
CA ASP A 314 9.47 3.26 -23.07
C ASP A 314 9.21 2.14 -22.03
N VAL A 315 10.19 1.79 -21.21
CA VAL A 315 10.04 0.85 -20.10
C VAL A 315 10.13 1.62 -18.77
N CYS A 316 9.01 1.75 -18.07
CA CYS A 316 8.90 2.49 -16.82
C CYS A 316 9.00 1.55 -15.61
N VAL A 317 10.00 1.76 -14.76
CA VAL A 317 10.27 1.00 -13.52
C VAL A 317 10.55 1.96 -12.36
N SER A 318 10.87 1.44 -11.16
CA SER A 318 11.22 2.27 -10.00
C SER A 318 12.48 1.76 -9.29
N THR A 319 13.23 2.68 -8.66
CA THR A 319 14.35 2.36 -7.75
C THR A 319 13.94 2.24 -6.28
N GLY A 320 12.65 2.15 -5.99
CA GLY A 320 12.08 2.17 -4.65
C GLY A 320 11.10 3.31 -4.47
N SER A 321 10.94 3.86 -3.26
CA SER A 321 9.97 4.93 -3.05
C SER A 321 10.39 6.20 -3.81
N ALA A 322 9.54 6.67 -4.71
CA ALA A 322 9.75 7.92 -5.46
C ALA A 322 9.96 9.15 -4.55
N CYS A 323 9.53 9.08 -3.28
CA CYS A 323 9.75 10.10 -2.27
C CYS A 323 11.20 10.10 -1.72
N ALA A 324 11.89 8.96 -1.71
CA ALA A 324 13.29 8.87 -1.26
C ALA A 324 14.29 9.33 -2.35
N ALA A 325 13.92 9.25 -3.61
CA ALA A 325 14.78 9.66 -4.74
C ALA A 325 15.12 11.17 -4.73
N ARG A 326 14.33 12.02 -4.05
CA ARG A 326 14.60 13.46 -3.92
C ARG A 326 15.53 13.82 -2.76
N LYS A 327 15.77 12.92 -1.80
CA LYS A 327 16.78 13.10 -0.75
C LYS A 327 17.90 12.11 -1.07
N ALA A 328 19.10 12.59 -1.34
CA ALA A 328 20.31 11.77 -1.53
C ALA A 328 20.56 10.93 -0.25
N GLY A 329 19.85 9.82 -0.10
CA GLY A 329 19.85 8.99 1.09
C GLY A 329 19.67 7.51 0.75
N LYS A 330 20.17 6.65 1.64
CA LYS A 330 19.98 5.19 1.57
C LYS A 330 18.49 4.85 1.63
N ASN A 331 18.05 3.90 0.83
CA ASN A 331 16.68 3.37 0.90
C ASN A 331 16.46 2.67 2.25
N ARG A 332 15.61 3.25 3.11
CA ARG A 332 15.37 2.77 4.47
C ARG A 332 14.84 1.33 4.50
N ILE A 333 13.92 0.98 3.59
CA ILE A 333 13.29 -0.35 3.54
C ILE A 333 14.34 -1.40 3.18
N LEU A 334 15.10 -1.18 2.12
CA LEU A 334 16.16 -2.10 1.71
C LEU A 334 17.25 -2.22 2.77
N THR A 335 17.63 -1.09 3.41
CA THR A 335 18.60 -1.09 4.51
C THR A 335 18.11 -1.91 5.70
N ALA A 336 16.84 -1.75 6.08
CA ALA A 336 16.23 -2.51 7.18
C ALA A 336 16.21 -4.02 6.90
N ALA A 337 16.05 -4.42 5.64
CA ALA A 337 16.13 -5.82 5.19
C ALA A 337 17.58 -6.30 4.95
N GLY A 338 18.60 -5.55 5.37
CA GLY A 338 20.02 -5.94 5.19
C GLY A 338 20.51 -5.82 3.74
N ILE A 339 19.72 -5.26 2.83
CA ILE A 339 20.10 -5.03 1.43
C ILE A 339 20.86 -3.70 1.37
N ILE A 340 22.19 -3.78 1.35
CA ILE A 340 23.10 -2.63 1.47
C ILE A 340 24.15 -2.61 0.35
N GLY A 341 24.89 -1.50 0.25
CA GLY A 341 25.99 -1.33 -0.68
C GLY A 341 25.60 -1.56 -2.14
N PRO A 342 26.43 -2.25 -2.94
CA PRO A 342 26.18 -2.46 -4.37
C PRO A 342 24.84 -3.16 -4.67
N ARG A 343 24.35 -4.01 -3.76
CA ARG A 343 23.04 -4.65 -3.90
C ARG A 343 21.90 -3.62 -3.82
N GLN A 344 21.97 -2.69 -2.86
CA GLN A 344 20.98 -1.61 -2.74
C GLN A 344 21.07 -0.61 -3.90
N GLU A 345 22.31 -0.27 -4.31
CA GLU A 345 22.55 0.68 -5.40
C GLU A 345 21.98 0.19 -6.74
N GLY A 346 22.03 -1.14 -6.99
CA GLY A 346 21.53 -1.76 -8.21
C GLY A 346 20.07 -2.19 -8.17
N ALA A 347 19.33 -1.89 -7.08
CA ALA A 347 17.97 -2.37 -6.90
C ALA A 347 16.97 -1.65 -7.83
N ILE A 348 16.16 -2.44 -8.53
CA ILE A 348 15.04 -2.02 -9.36
C ILE A 348 13.79 -2.77 -8.91
N ARG A 349 12.70 -2.03 -8.67
CA ARG A 349 11.38 -2.60 -8.46
C ARG A 349 10.59 -2.58 -9.76
N PHE A 350 10.08 -3.73 -10.16
CA PHE A 350 9.08 -3.91 -11.18
C PHE A 350 7.73 -4.15 -10.49
N SER A 351 6.71 -3.40 -10.85
CA SER A 351 5.40 -3.62 -10.29
C SER A 351 4.33 -3.71 -11.38
N LEU A 352 3.68 -4.85 -11.40
CA LEU A 352 2.76 -5.29 -12.44
C LEU A 352 1.32 -4.91 -12.14
N CYS A 353 0.48 -4.99 -13.16
CA CYS A 353 -0.97 -4.94 -13.03
C CYS A 353 -1.63 -6.07 -13.86
N PRO A 354 -2.93 -6.32 -13.69
CA PRO A 354 -3.63 -7.39 -14.42
C PRO A 354 -3.60 -7.28 -15.94
N PHE A 355 -3.26 -6.11 -16.47
CA PHE A 355 -3.32 -5.79 -17.91
C PHE A 355 -1.95 -5.83 -18.58
N ASN A 356 -0.89 -6.17 -17.85
CA ASN A 356 0.40 -6.47 -18.45
C ASN A 356 0.32 -7.81 -19.19
N THR A 357 1.09 -7.96 -20.28
CA THR A 357 1.13 -9.18 -21.09
C THR A 357 2.50 -9.86 -21.04
N VAL A 358 2.53 -11.14 -21.40
CA VAL A 358 3.78 -11.93 -21.46
C VAL A 358 4.73 -11.34 -22.48
N GLU A 359 4.21 -10.85 -23.60
CA GLU A 359 4.99 -10.20 -24.65
C GLU A 359 5.63 -8.89 -24.17
N GLU A 360 4.92 -8.12 -23.34
CA GLU A 360 5.51 -6.94 -22.66
C GLU A 360 6.65 -7.36 -21.74
N MET A 361 6.52 -8.48 -21.01
CA MET A 361 7.57 -8.98 -20.12
C MET A 361 8.81 -9.42 -20.89
N ASP A 362 8.63 -10.12 -22.00
CA ASP A 362 9.74 -10.52 -22.88
C ASP A 362 10.48 -9.31 -23.43
N LYS A 363 9.75 -8.32 -23.94
CA LYS A 363 10.34 -7.09 -24.46
C LYS A 363 11.04 -6.28 -23.37
N ALA A 364 10.42 -6.12 -22.19
CA ALA A 364 11.05 -5.43 -21.06
C ALA A 364 12.34 -6.11 -20.64
N ALA A 365 12.34 -7.44 -20.50
CA ALA A 365 13.53 -8.20 -20.13
C ALA A 365 14.65 -8.08 -21.14
N GLN A 366 14.33 -8.09 -22.44
CA GLN A 366 15.31 -7.87 -23.50
C GLN A 366 15.96 -6.48 -23.34
N VAL A 367 15.17 -5.41 -23.21
CA VAL A 367 15.68 -4.05 -23.05
C VAL A 367 16.54 -3.95 -21.78
N VAL A 368 16.09 -4.51 -20.65
CA VAL A 368 16.87 -4.54 -19.40
C VAL A 368 18.21 -5.23 -19.62
N SER A 369 18.24 -6.40 -20.27
CA SER A 369 19.48 -7.16 -20.55
C SER A 369 20.47 -6.35 -21.39
N GLU A 370 19.98 -5.71 -22.45
CA GLU A 370 20.82 -4.87 -23.32
C GLU A 370 21.41 -3.68 -22.56
N GLN A 371 20.57 -2.98 -21.76
CA GLN A 371 21.02 -1.81 -21.00
C GLN A 371 21.96 -2.19 -19.87
N VAL A 372 21.71 -3.27 -19.13
CA VAL A 372 22.65 -3.76 -18.10
C VAL A 372 23.99 -4.12 -18.70
N LYS A 373 24.01 -4.84 -19.82
CA LYS A 373 25.24 -5.17 -20.55
C LYS A 373 26.00 -3.94 -21.03
N PHE A 374 25.28 -2.93 -21.51
CA PHE A 374 25.87 -1.66 -21.95
C PHE A 374 26.46 -0.90 -20.76
N LEU A 375 25.71 -0.67 -19.69
CA LEU A 375 26.12 0.13 -18.52
C LEU A 375 27.31 -0.49 -17.77
N ARG A 376 27.40 -1.82 -17.69
CA ARG A 376 28.53 -2.52 -17.07
C ARG A 376 29.88 -2.26 -17.76
N LYS A 377 29.88 -1.90 -19.07
CA LYS A 377 31.13 -1.54 -19.79
C LYS A 377 31.75 -0.22 -19.32
N TYR A 378 30.90 0.69 -18.76
CA TYR A 378 31.32 2.01 -18.31
C TYR A 378 31.55 2.10 -16.80
N ARG A 379 31.61 0.97 -16.11
CA ARG A 379 31.98 0.94 -14.69
C ARG A 379 33.36 1.51 -14.50
N ARG A 380 33.51 2.67 -13.82
CA ARG A 380 34.83 3.13 -13.38
C ARG A 380 35.43 2.08 -12.44
N ARG A 381 36.64 1.67 -12.73
CA ARG A 381 37.47 0.81 -11.85
C ARG A 381 37.86 1.55 -10.59
#